data_be40e7ef66cde63d1d60ca1b38e7b1aa
#
_entry.id   be40e7ef66cde63d1d60ca1b38e7b1aa
#
_cell.length_a   1.000
_cell.length_b   1.000
_cell.length_c   1.000
_cell.angle_alpha   90.00
_cell.angle_beta   90.00
_cell.angle_gamma   90.00
#
_symmetry.space_group_name_H-M   'P 1'
#
loop_
_entity.id
_entity.type
_entity.pdbx_description
1 polymer ?
#
loop_
_entity_poly.entity_id
_entity_poly.type
_entity_poly.pdbx_seq_one_letter_code
_entity_poly.pdbx_strand_id
1 'polypeptide(L)'
;MSSHLLIAILIGGMVAGILDIGAAAAINRKGPVAILHVIASGLLGAKALKGGSLTSALGFLLQLAMSIAIAAIYGLASLWLPILARMWIATGLAYGVGVFVVMTYVVVPLSAAPSRPTPGISKITKDLLAMLGFGLIVALAVHQASL
;
A
#
# COMPACT_ATOMS: atom_id res chain seq x y z
N MET A 1 14.98 0.83 18.32
CA MET A 1 14.50 1.57 17.12
C MET A 1 14.70 3.05 17.36
N SER A 2 15.38 3.75 16.44
CA SER A 2 15.57 5.19 16.57
C SER A 2 14.28 5.96 16.29
N SER A 3 14.15 7.17 16.86
CA SER A 3 13.02 8.06 16.56
C SER A 3 12.95 8.39 15.07
N HIS A 4 14.09 8.52 14.41
CA HIS A 4 14.16 8.77 12.96
C HIS A 4 13.53 7.64 12.15
N LEU A 5 13.78 6.39 12.51
CA LEU A 5 13.19 5.25 11.82
C LEU A 5 11.67 5.18 12.07
N LEU A 6 11.21 5.45 13.29
CA LEU A 6 9.79 5.50 13.58
C LEU A 6 9.08 6.58 12.75
N ILE A 7 9.65 7.77 12.67
CA ILE A 7 9.13 8.86 11.85
C ILE A 7 9.11 8.46 10.36
N ALA A 8 10.16 7.81 9.88
CA ALA A 8 10.24 7.35 8.50
C ALA A 8 9.15 6.31 8.18
N ILE A 9 8.89 5.38 9.09
CA ILE A 9 7.82 4.38 8.95
C ILE A 9 6.46 5.07 8.87
N LEU A 10 6.18 5.98 9.80
CA LEU A 10 4.90 6.67 9.85
C LEU A 10 4.68 7.56 8.63
N ILE A 11 5.63 8.46 8.35
CA ILE A 11 5.51 9.41 7.23
C ILE A 11 5.59 8.67 5.89
N GLY A 12 6.56 7.77 5.73
CA GLY A 12 6.72 7.00 4.49
C GLY A 12 5.50 6.14 4.20
N GLY A 13 4.96 5.46 5.22
CA GLY A 13 3.73 4.68 5.10
C GLY A 13 2.51 5.53 4.76
N MET A 14 2.33 6.67 5.42
CA MET A 14 1.22 7.59 5.14
C MET A 14 1.30 8.17 3.73
N VAL A 15 2.46 8.67 3.32
CA VAL A 15 2.66 9.24 1.98
C VAL A 15 2.44 8.18 0.91
N ALA A 16 3.04 7.01 1.07
CA ALA A 16 2.86 5.90 0.13
C ALA A 16 1.39 5.48 0.03
N GLY A 17 0.69 5.38 1.16
CA GLY A 17 -0.72 5.01 1.20
C GLY A 17 -1.65 6.03 0.56
N ILE A 18 -1.42 7.31 0.78
CA ILE A 18 -2.22 8.39 0.18
C ILE A 18 -1.99 8.44 -1.34
N LEU A 19 -0.74 8.35 -1.78
CA LEU A 19 -0.42 8.34 -3.21
C LEU A 19 -0.97 7.07 -3.89
N ASP A 20 -1.02 5.96 -3.18
CA ASP A 20 -1.60 4.71 -3.69
C ASP A 20 -3.11 4.85 -3.93
N ILE A 21 -3.85 5.54 -3.05
CA ILE A 21 -5.27 5.86 -3.29
C ILE A 21 -5.41 6.66 -4.60
N GLY A 22 -4.57 7.67 -4.80
CA GLY A 22 -4.57 8.47 -6.02
C GLY A 22 -4.26 7.63 -7.27
N ALA A 23 -3.26 6.76 -7.18
CA ALA A 23 -2.90 5.85 -8.26
C ALA A 23 -4.05 4.88 -8.59
N ALA A 24 -4.68 4.30 -7.57
CA ALA A 24 -5.81 3.41 -7.75
C ALA A 24 -7.01 4.13 -8.39
N ALA A 25 -7.28 5.36 -7.98
CA ALA A 25 -8.32 6.20 -8.59
C ALA A 25 -8.07 6.43 -10.08
N ALA A 26 -6.84 6.77 -10.44
CA ALA A 26 -6.44 6.99 -11.83
C ALA A 26 -6.51 5.70 -12.67
N ILE A 27 -5.97 4.59 -12.14
CA ILE A 27 -5.94 3.29 -12.84
C ILE A 27 -7.35 2.76 -13.10
N ASN A 28 -8.21 2.85 -12.09
CA ASN A 28 -9.57 2.32 -12.18
C ASN A 28 -10.57 3.34 -12.77
N ARG A 29 -10.12 4.54 -13.06
CA ARG A 29 -10.97 5.65 -13.56
C ARG A 29 -12.17 5.90 -12.65
N LYS A 30 -11.92 5.87 -11.33
CA LYS A 30 -12.92 6.11 -10.29
C LYS A 30 -12.47 7.25 -9.41
N GLY A 31 -13.41 7.93 -8.75
CA GLY A 31 -13.09 8.95 -7.76
C GLY A 31 -12.43 8.35 -6.52
N PRO A 32 -11.66 9.14 -5.74
CA PRO A 32 -11.03 8.67 -4.52
C PRO A 32 -12.01 8.07 -3.51
N VAL A 33 -13.19 8.63 -3.38
CA VAL A 33 -14.25 8.12 -2.48
C VAL A 33 -14.66 6.70 -2.86
N ALA A 34 -14.84 6.43 -4.16
CA ALA A 34 -15.16 5.09 -4.64
C ALA A 34 -14.04 4.08 -4.31
N ILE A 35 -12.78 4.50 -4.40
CA ILE A 35 -11.64 3.66 -4.01
C ILE A 35 -11.67 3.36 -2.51
N LEU A 36 -12.00 4.36 -1.67
CA LEU A 36 -12.11 4.15 -0.22
C LEU A 36 -13.22 3.15 0.12
N HIS A 37 -14.34 3.18 -0.59
CA HIS A 37 -15.41 2.19 -0.44
C HIS A 37 -14.93 0.78 -0.84
N VAL A 38 -14.15 0.68 -1.91
CA VAL A 38 -13.54 -0.58 -2.33
C VAL A 38 -12.60 -1.12 -1.25
N ILE A 39 -11.79 -0.28 -0.65
CA ILE A 39 -10.89 -0.67 0.46
C ILE A 39 -11.71 -1.13 1.67
N ALA A 40 -12.74 -0.38 2.04
CA ALA A 40 -13.63 -0.74 3.13
C ALA A 40 -14.36 -2.08 2.89
N SER A 41 -14.60 -2.45 1.63
CA SER A 41 -15.22 -3.73 1.28
C SER A 41 -14.38 -4.94 1.70
N GLY A 42 -13.07 -4.76 1.86
CA GLY A 42 -12.19 -5.80 2.40
C GLY A 42 -12.57 -6.24 3.82
N LEU A 43 -13.21 -5.37 4.58
CA LEU A 43 -13.69 -5.65 5.94
C LEU A 43 -15.22 -5.84 5.99
N LEU A 44 -15.97 -5.00 5.29
CA LEU A 44 -17.44 -4.95 5.37
C LEU A 44 -18.17 -5.75 4.29
N GLY A 45 -17.46 -6.24 3.27
CA GLY A 45 -18.05 -6.95 2.14
C GLY A 45 -18.68 -6.00 1.11
N ALA A 46 -19.51 -6.56 0.22
CA ALA A 46 -20.10 -5.85 -0.93
C ALA A 46 -20.93 -4.62 -0.53
N LYS A 47 -21.54 -4.61 0.65
CA LYS A 47 -22.36 -3.48 1.13
C LYS A 47 -21.56 -2.19 1.27
N ALA A 48 -20.23 -2.26 1.48
CA ALA A 48 -19.38 -1.10 1.57
C ALA A 48 -19.32 -0.28 0.26
N LEU A 49 -19.56 -0.92 -0.88
CA LEU A 49 -19.55 -0.26 -2.19
C LEU A 49 -20.66 0.78 -2.33
N LYS A 50 -21.72 0.66 -1.53
CA LYS A 50 -22.84 1.60 -1.48
C LYS A 50 -22.86 2.41 -0.16
N GLY A 51 -21.73 2.45 0.54
CA GLY A 51 -21.62 3.13 1.82
C GLY A 51 -21.56 4.65 1.71
N GLY A 52 -21.66 5.30 2.86
CA GLY A 52 -21.59 6.76 2.99
C GLY A 52 -20.21 7.23 3.48
N SER A 53 -20.20 8.42 4.10
CA SER A 53 -18.99 9.07 4.60
C SER A 53 -18.25 8.27 5.68
N LEU A 54 -18.96 7.54 6.54
CA LEU A 54 -18.34 6.67 7.55
C LEU A 54 -17.60 5.50 6.89
N THR A 55 -18.14 4.95 5.82
CA THR A 55 -17.48 3.90 5.04
C THR A 55 -16.23 4.42 4.36
N SER A 56 -16.25 5.64 3.81
CA SER A 56 -15.07 6.30 3.26
C SER A 56 -13.99 6.52 4.32
N ALA A 57 -14.38 6.99 5.51
CA ALA A 57 -13.46 7.18 6.63
C ALA A 57 -12.82 5.85 7.06
N LEU A 58 -13.60 4.78 7.13
CA LEU A 58 -13.08 3.44 7.44
C LEU A 58 -12.09 2.98 6.36
N GLY A 59 -12.40 3.16 5.09
CA GLY A 59 -11.50 2.83 3.98
C GLY A 59 -10.18 3.59 4.06
N PHE A 60 -10.24 4.87 4.38
CA PHE A 60 -9.05 5.70 4.55
C PHE A 60 -8.19 5.23 5.74
N LEU A 61 -8.81 4.95 6.89
CA LEU A 61 -8.09 4.44 8.07
C LEU A 61 -7.47 3.06 7.79
N LEU A 62 -8.18 2.18 7.11
CA LEU A 62 -7.65 0.87 6.71
C LEU A 62 -6.45 1.03 5.77
N GLN A 63 -6.53 1.93 4.80
CA GLN A 63 -5.43 2.20 3.88
C GLN A 63 -4.19 2.68 4.63
N LEU A 64 -4.34 3.66 5.52
CA LEU A 64 -3.22 4.16 6.31
C LEU A 64 -2.64 3.08 7.22
N ALA A 65 -3.49 2.31 7.90
CA ALA A 65 -3.04 1.24 8.78
C ALA A 65 -2.25 0.18 8.02
N MET A 66 -2.74 -0.26 6.86
CA MET A 66 -2.03 -1.23 6.02
C MET A 66 -0.71 -0.67 5.48
N SER A 67 -0.73 0.57 5.01
CA SER A 67 0.47 1.23 4.45
C SER A 67 1.55 1.41 5.51
N ILE A 68 1.18 1.82 6.72
CA ILE A 68 2.11 1.95 7.84
C ILE A 68 2.64 0.57 8.26
N ALA A 69 1.78 -0.45 8.30
CA ALA A 69 2.22 -1.81 8.61
C ALA A 69 3.23 -2.34 7.58
N ILE A 70 2.97 -2.11 6.30
CA ILE A 70 3.90 -2.49 5.21
C ILE A 70 5.22 -1.73 5.36
N ALA A 71 5.17 -0.43 5.63
CA ALA A 71 6.36 0.38 5.88
C ALA A 71 7.12 -0.08 7.13
N ALA A 72 6.41 -0.48 8.19
CA ALA A 72 7.01 -1.00 9.41
C ALA A 72 7.77 -2.31 9.16
N ILE A 73 7.20 -3.22 8.37
CA ILE A 73 7.88 -4.48 8.01
C ILE A 73 9.21 -4.18 7.33
N TYR A 74 9.23 -3.29 6.35
CA TYR A 74 10.46 -2.91 5.65
C TYR A 74 11.45 -2.20 6.58
N GLY A 75 10.97 -1.23 7.34
CA GLY A 75 11.81 -0.45 8.26
C GLY A 75 12.42 -1.31 9.36
N LEU A 76 11.65 -2.20 9.97
CA LEU A 76 12.16 -3.13 10.97
C LEU A 76 13.13 -4.15 10.36
N ALA A 77 12.84 -4.67 9.16
CA ALA A 77 13.74 -5.56 8.46
C ALA A 77 15.10 -4.89 8.17
N SER A 78 15.12 -3.58 7.91
CA SER A 78 16.35 -2.85 7.65
C SER A 78 17.30 -2.80 8.85
N LEU A 79 16.80 -3.00 10.07
CA LEU A 79 17.64 -3.10 11.27
C LEU A 79 18.50 -4.38 11.28
N TRP A 80 17.98 -5.45 10.67
CA TRP A 80 18.66 -6.74 10.58
C TRP A 80 19.42 -6.88 9.25
N LEU A 81 18.93 -6.20 8.21
CA LEU A 81 19.45 -6.24 6.86
C LEU A 81 19.78 -4.82 6.38
N PRO A 82 20.93 -4.24 6.76
CA PRO A 82 21.29 -2.86 6.39
C PRO A 82 21.33 -2.61 4.88
N ILE A 83 21.43 -3.65 4.07
CA ILE A 83 21.37 -3.55 2.61
C ILE A 83 20.06 -2.94 2.11
N LEU A 84 18.95 -3.13 2.87
CA LEU A 84 17.65 -2.55 2.51
C LEU A 84 17.70 -1.02 2.50
N ALA A 85 18.42 -0.43 3.46
CA ALA A 85 18.59 1.02 3.50
C ALA A 85 19.68 1.51 2.51
N ARG A 86 20.75 0.74 2.32
CA ARG A 86 21.85 1.13 1.44
C ARG A 86 21.49 1.07 -0.04
N MET A 87 20.84 0.00 -0.47
CA MET A 87 20.42 -0.23 -1.86
C MET A 87 18.91 0.02 -2.03
N TRP A 88 18.43 1.12 -1.47
CA TRP A 88 17.00 1.39 -1.34
C TRP A 88 16.21 1.33 -2.66
N ILE A 89 16.85 1.68 -3.79
CA ILE A 89 16.17 1.61 -5.11
C ILE A 89 15.89 0.15 -5.48
N ALA A 90 16.92 -0.70 -5.48
CA ALA A 90 16.78 -2.10 -5.86
C ALA A 90 15.89 -2.88 -4.89
N THR A 91 16.12 -2.68 -3.59
CA THR A 91 15.34 -3.37 -2.55
C THR A 91 13.92 -2.82 -2.43
N GLY A 92 13.72 -1.52 -2.67
CA GLY A 92 12.38 -0.91 -2.72
C GLY A 92 11.56 -1.44 -3.89
N LEU A 93 12.15 -1.60 -5.08
CA LEU A 93 11.49 -2.22 -6.23
C LEU A 93 11.14 -3.68 -5.94
N ALA A 94 12.09 -4.46 -5.42
CA ALA A 94 11.84 -5.86 -5.05
C ALA A 94 10.73 -5.98 -4.00
N TYR A 95 10.74 -5.08 -3.01
CA TYR A 95 9.71 -5.03 -1.97
C TYR A 95 8.34 -4.68 -2.57
N GLY A 96 8.29 -3.72 -3.49
CA GLY A 96 7.06 -3.37 -4.21
C GLY A 96 6.45 -4.54 -4.96
N VAL A 97 7.28 -5.36 -5.61
CA VAL A 97 6.82 -6.61 -6.25
C VAL A 97 6.25 -7.57 -5.20
N GLY A 98 6.94 -7.75 -4.09
CA GLY A 98 6.47 -8.60 -2.99
C GLY A 98 5.14 -8.13 -2.43
N VAL A 99 4.99 -6.84 -2.18
CA VAL A 99 3.72 -6.24 -1.70
C VAL A 99 2.60 -6.46 -2.73
N PHE A 100 2.87 -6.24 -4.01
CA PHE A 100 1.91 -6.49 -5.07
C PHE A 100 1.42 -7.95 -5.06
N VAL A 101 2.33 -8.90 -4.99
CA VAL A 101 1.98 -10.34 -4.98
C VAL A 101 1.16 -10.69 -3.74
N VAL A 102 1.59 -10.26 -2.56
CA VAL A 102 0.89 -10.56 -1.30
C VAL A 102 -0.50 -9.92 -1.28
N MET A 103 -0.60 -8.65 -1.64
CA MET A 103 -1.89 -7.95 -1.64
C MET A 103 -2.85 -8.55 -2.66
N THR A 104 -2.40 -8.81 -3.88
CA THR A 104 -3.25 -9.28 -4.97
C THR A 104 -3.68 -10.73 -4.80
N TYR A 105 -2.79 -11.60 -4.37
CA TYR A 105 -3.01 -13.04 -4.37
C TYR A 105 -3.25 -13.65 -3.00
N VAL A 106 -3.00 -12.92 -1.93
CA VAL A 106 -3.21 -13.39 -0.55
C VAL A 106 -4.23 -12.54 0.18
N VAL A 107 -3.97 -11.24 0.34
CA VAL A 107 -4.79 -10.36 1.19
C VAL A 107 -6.19 -10.16 0.60
N VAL A 108 -6.28 -9.74 -0.65
CA VAL A 108 -7.57 -9.47 -1.30
C VAL A 108 -8.44 -10.72 -1.40
N PRO A 109 -7.92 -11.89 -1.86
CA PRO A 109 -8.74 -13.11 -1.89
C PRO A 109 -9.21 -13.60 -0.52
N LEU A 110 -8.43 -13.37 0.54
CA LEU A 110 -8.79 -13.75 1.91
C LEU A 110 -9.67 -12.70 2.61
N SER A 111 -9.84 -11.52 2.02
CA SER A 111 -10.68 -10.46 2.57
C SER A 111 -12.16 -10.69 2.29
N ALA A 112 -13.04 -9.88 2.90
CA ALA A 112 -14.47 -9.90 2.65
C ALA A 112 -14.87 -9.18 1.34
N ALA A 113 -13.91 -8.65 0.58
CA ALA A 113 -14.15 -7.95 -0.68
C ALA A 113 -14.84 -8.87 -1.70
N PRO A 114 -15.83 -8.36 -2.46
CA PRO A 114 -16.52 -9.16 -3.45
C PRO A 114 -15.58 -9.62 -4.57
N SER A 115 -15.85 -10.81 -5.11
CA SER A 115 -15.09 -11.34 -6.25
C SER A 115 -15.18 -10.41 -7.45
N ARG A 116 -14.07 -10.29 -8.17
CA ARG A 116 -13.97 -9.45 -9.37
C ARG A 116 -13.55 -10.30 -10.57
N PRO A 117 -13.91 -9.86 -11.80
CA PRO A 117 -13.36 -10.48 -12.99
C PRO A 117 -11.84 -10.48 -12.98
N THR A 118 -11.23 -11.50 -13.60
CA THR A 118 -9.77 -11.56 -13.76
C THR A 118 -9.30 -10.32 -14.52
N PRO A 119 -8.37 -9.52 -13.95
CA PRO A 119 -7.89 -8.31 -14.60
C PRO A 119 -7.07 -8.65 -15.85
N GLY A 120 -7.15 -7.79 -16.87
CA GLY A 120 -6.29 -7.88 -18.03
C GLY A 120 -4.84 -7.50 -17.72
N ILE A 121 -3.92 -7.84 -18.63
CA ILE A 121 -2.48 -7.56 -18.48
C ILE A 121 -2.22 -6.07 -18.29
N SER A 122 -2.95 -5.20 -19.00
CA SER A 122 -2.79 -3.74 -18.87
C SER A 122 -3.05 -3.27 -17.42
N LYS A 123 -4.12 -3.76 -16.78
CA LYS A 123 -4.43 -3.40 -15.38
C LYS A 123 -3.40 -3.97 -14.43
N ILE A 124 -3.01 -5.22 -14.59
CA ILE A 124 -1.98 -5.86 -13.76
C ILE A 124 -0.68 -5.08 -13.83
N THR A 125 -0.26 -4.67 -15.02
CA THR A 125 0.95 -3.87 -15.22
C THR A 125 0.87 -2.53 -14.50
N LYS A 126 -0.26 -1.83 -14.61
CA LYS A 126 -0.46 -0.55 -13.93
C LYS A 126 -0.47 -0.69 -12.41
N ASP A 127 -1.15 -1.70 -11.91
CA ASP A 127 -1.19 -1.99 -10.46
C ASP A 127 0.22 -2.34 -9.94
N LEU A 128 0.98 -3.12 -10.71
CA LEU A 128 2.38 -3.44 -10.37
C LEU A 128 3.25 -2.18 -10.34
N LEU A 129 3.14 -1.31 -11.35
CA LEU A 129 3.89 -0.05 -11.38
C LEU A 129 3.56 0.84 -10.19
N ALA A 130 2.29 0.92 -9.80
CA ALA A 130 1.87 1.64 -8.60
C ALA A 130 2.53 1.06 -7.33
N MET A 131 2.59 -0.26 -7.20
CA MET A 131 3.23 -0.91 -6.06
C MET A 131 4.75 -0.77 -6.07
N LEU A 132 5.38 -0.74 -7.22
CA LEU A 132 6.81 -0.41 -7.33
C LEU A 132 7.08 1.01 -6.80
N GLY A 133 6.26 1.98 -7.17
CA GLY A 133 6.31 3.33 -6.62
C GLY A 133 6.10 3.36 -5.10
N PHE A 134 5.14 2.61 -4.60
CA PHE A 134 4.90 2.45 -3.16
C PHE A 134 6.15 1.93 -2.44
N GLY A 135 6.74 0.86 -2.95
CA GLY A 135 7.96 0.26 -2.39
C GLY A 135 9.14 1.24 -2.38
N LEU A 136 9.30 2.03 -3.46
CA LEU A 136 10.34 3.05 -3.53
C LEU A 136 10.15 4.17 -2.50
N ILE A 137 8.93 4.63 -2.29
CA ILE A 137 8.64 5.68 -1.29
C ILE A 137 8.99 5.19 0.11
N VAL A 138 8.57 3.98 0.45
CA VAL A 138 8.88 3.36 1.75
C VAL A 138 10.40 3.20 1.93
N ALA A 139 11.07 2.66 0.91
CA ALA A 139 12.51 2.43 0.94
C ALA A 139 13.30 3.74 1.03
N LEU A 140 12.86 4.79 0.31
CA LEU A 140 13.48 6.11 0.39
C LEU A 140 13.36 6.70 1.80
N ALA A 141 12.17 6.60 2.40
CA ALA A 141 11.95 7.10 3.76
C ALA A 141 12.89 6.41 4.77
N VAL A 142 13.03 5.09 4.68
CA VAL A 142 13.94 4.32 5.53
C VAL A 142 15.40 4.66 5.25
N HIS A 143 15.76 4.84 3.98
CA HIS A 143 17.11 5.28 3.59
C HIS A 143 17.47 6.63 4.23
N GLN A 144 16.57 7.61 4.15
CA GLN A 144 16.80 8.93 4.76
C GLN A 144 16.95 8.84 6.28
N ALA A 145 16.24 7.95 6.93
CA ALA A 145 16.36 7.74 8.38
C ALA A 145 17.66 7.04 8.77
N SER A 146 18.37 6.42 7.82
CA SER A 146 19.64 5.72 8.04
C SER A 146 20.87 6.61 7.82
N LEU A 147 20.68 7.82 7.28
CA LEU A 147 21.75 8.80 7.09
C LEU A 147 22.08 9.53 8.37
#